data_0d593c09a34bcb65a9004a2ab64f60ce
#
_entry.id   0d593c09a34bcb65a9004a2ab64f60ce
#
_cell.length_a   1.000
_cell.length_b   1.000
_cell.length_c   1.000
_cell.angle_alpha   90.00
_cell.angle_beta   90.00
_cell.angle_gamma   90.00
#
_symmetry.space_group_name_H-M   'P 1'
#
loop_
_entity.id
_entity.type
_entity.pdbx_description
1 polymer ?
#
loop_
_entity_poly.entity_id
_entity_poly.type
_entity_poly.pdbx_seq_one_letter_code
_entity_poly.pdbx_strand_id
1 'polypeptide(L)'
;MIAIIDYDAGNTFNVQKALQHLGLDAVLTADRDTILAADGVILPGVGAYASAVSVLRERGLIDVIHEVVERNIPLLGICLGMQLLFDESEEYGPTPGLGIIPGTVKAIPNNLGLRVPHMGWNQNTLCRKDSAFSDVSDKYTYFVHSYYVDTDSQYVTTTANYGIKVPGIVEKGNVYGMQFHPEKSGSVGLNLLRTFGNIISIK
;
A
#
# COMPACT_ATOMS: atom_id res chain seq x y z
N MET A 1 -7.77 -17.14 3.61
CA MET A 1 -7.99 -16.02 4.59
C MET A 1 -6.95 -14.93 4.38
N ILE A 2 -7.36 -13.65 4.42
CA ILE A 2 -6.47 -12.48 4.37
C ILE A 2 -6.32 -11.91 5.78
N ALA A 3 -5.09 -11.69 6.26
CA ALA A 3 -4.85 -10.96 7.50
C ALA A 3 -4.68 -9.46 7.21
N ILE A 4 -5.48 -8.61 7.86
CA ILE A 4 -5.32 -7.16 7.87
C ILE A 4 -4.58 -6.81 9.16
N ILE A 5 -3.38 -6.24 9.05
CA ILE A 5 -2.57 -5.90 10.23
C ILE A 5 -3.25 -4.78 11.02
N ASP A 6 -3.55 -5.07 12.30
CA ASP A 6 -4.12 -4.12 13.24
C ASP A 6 -3.01 -3.54 14.15
N TYR A 7 -2.67 -2.29 13.91
CA TYR A 7 -1.71 -1.55 14.73
C TYR A 7 -2.27 -0.19 15.19
N ASP A 8 -3.60 -0.12 15.37
CA ASP A 8 -4.37 1.08 15.75
C ASP A 8 -4.27 2.24 14.74
N ALA A 9 -3.79 1.98 13.53
CA ALA A 9 -3.71 2.96 12.46
C ALA A 9 -4.25 2.36 11.15
N GLY A 10 -4.95 3.18 10.40
CA GLY A 10 -5.48 2.77 9.10
C GLY A 10 -7.00 2.78 9.01
N ASN A 11 -7.46 2.78 7.76
CA ASN A 11 -8.89 2.66 7.43
C ASN A 11 -9.29 1.18 7.37
N THR A 12 -8.97 0.42 8.44
CA THR A 12 -9.12 -1.03 8.51
C THR A 12 -10.55 -1.48 8.27
N PHE A 13 -11.52 -0.73 8.83
CA PHE A 13 -12.94 -1.04 8.68
C PHE A 13 -13.39 -1.05 7.21
N ASN A 14 -13.04 -0.03 6.42
CA ASN A 14 -13.45 0.04 5.03
C ASN A 14 -12.71 -1.00 4.16
N VAL A 15 -11.45 -1.29 4.45
CA VAL A 15 -10.71 -2.37 3.78
C VAL A 15 -11.37 -3.72 4.06
N GLN A 16 -11.69 -4.02 5.32
CA GLN A 16 -12.39 -5.25 5.70
C GLN A 16 -13.76 -5.36 5.05
N LYS A 17 -14.55 -4.27 5.03
CA LYS A 17 -15.85 -4.22 4.35
C LYS A 17 -15.74 -4.47 2.85
N ALA A 18 -14.74 -3.90 2.19
CA ALA A 18 -14.51 -4.12 0.77
C ALA A 18 -14.17 -5.59 0.46
N LEU A 19 -13.31 -6.23 1.27
CA LEU A 19 -12.98 -7.63 1.13
C LEU A 19 -14.20 -8.55 1.38
N GLN A 20 -14.98 -8.27 2.43
CA GLN A 20 -16.23 -9.00 2.72
C GLN A 20 -17.24 -8.88 1.56
N HIS A 21 -17.39 -7.67 0.97
CA HIS A 21 -18.26 -7.46 -0.19
C HIS A 21 -17.82 -8.30 -1.41
N LEU A 22 -16.52 -8.58 -1.53
CA LEU A 22 -15.95 -9.44 -2.57
C LEU A 22 -16.05 -10.94 -2.24
N GLY A 23 -16.58 -11.31 -1.06
CA GLY A 23 -16.61 -12.69 -0.59
C GLY A 23 -15.23 -13.23 -0.17
N LEU A 24 -14.25 -12.34 0.07
CA LEU A 24 -12.93 -12.70 0.54
C LEU A 24 -12.92 -12.76 2.07
N ASP A 25 -12.50 -13.92 2.60
CA ASP A 25 -12.35 -14.10 4.04
C ASP A 25 -11.18 -13.27 4.57
N ALA A 26 -11.46 -12.37 5.52
CA ALA A 26 -10.49 -11.42 6.04
C ALA A 26 -10.66 -11.19 7.55
N VAL A 27 -9.55 -11.22 8.27
CA VAL A 27 -9.47 -10.99 9.72
C VAL A 27 -8.59 -9.79 10.02
N LEU A 28 -9.06 -8.92 10.93
CA LEU A 28 -8.25 -7.84 11.50
C LEU A 28 -7.50 -8.40 12.71
N THR A 29 -6.16 -8.34 12.70
CA THR A 29 -5.36 -8.99 13.74
C THR A 29 -3.98 -8.36 13.90
N ALA A 30 -3.46 -8.38 15.14
CA ALA A 30 -2.06 -8.12 15.48
C ALA A 30 -1.33 -9.40 15.91
N ASP A 31 -2.04 -10.54 15.93
CA ASP A 31 -1.47 -11.81 16.37
C ASP A 31 -0.53 -12.39 15.31
N ARG A 32 0.72 -12.60 15.70
CA ARG A 32 1.80 -13.11 14.83
C ARG A 32 1.41 -14.41 14.12
N ASP A 33 0.90 -15.38 14.87
CA ASP A 33 0.65 -16.70 14.32
C ASP A 33 -0.50 -16.67 13.31
N THR A 34 -1.53 -15.87 13.57
CA THR A 34 -2.64 -15.62 12.64
C THR A 34 -2.15 -14.93 11.36
N ILE A 35 -1.26 -13.92 11.47
CA ILE A 35 -0.70 -13.21 10.31
C ILE A 35 0.13 -14.18 9.46
N LEU A 36 1.00 -14.99 10.06
CA LEU A 36 1.88 -15.92 9.36
C LEU A 36 1.18 -17.16 8.80
N ALA A 37 -0.02 -17.47 9.29
CA ALA A 37 -0.88 -18.53 8.75
C ALA A 37 -1.82 -18.05 7.64
N ALA A 38 -1.85 -16.75 7.35
CA ALA A 38 -2.71 -16.19 6.30
C ALA A 38 -2.19 -16.51 4.89
N ASP A 39 -3.11 -16.59 3.93
CA ASP A 39 -2.77 -16.75 2.50
C ASP A 39 -2.24 -15.46 1.88
N GLY A 40 -2.60 -14.31 2.46
CA GLY A 40 -2.11 -12.98 2.09
C GLY A 40 -2.29 -11.99 3.22
N VAL A 41 -1.50 -10.93 3.22
CA VAL A 41 -1.45 -9.92 4.28
C VAL A 41 -1.69 -8.53 3.70
N ILE A 42 -2.49 -7.72 4.36
CA ILE A 42 -2.68 -6.31 4.04
C ILE A 42 -2.11 -5.46 5.17
N LEU A 43 -1.23 -4.52 4.83
CA LEU A 43 -0.73 -3.47 5.72
C LEU A 43 -1.45 -2.16 5.37
N PRO A 44 -2.55 -1.81 6.05
CA PRO A 44 -3.20 -0.52 5.85
C PRO A 44 -2.41 0.58 6.56
N GLY A 45 -2.69 1.84 6.25
CA GLY A 45 -2.12 2.94 7.02
C GLY A 45 -2.70 4.28 6.65
N VAL A 46 -2.91 5.11 7.68
CA VAL A 46 -3.24 6.54 7.57
C VAL A 46 -2.52 7.29 8.70
N GLY A 47 -2.31 8.61 8.52
CA GLY A 47 -1.67 9.45 9.53
C GLY A 47 -0.18 9.65 9.29
N ALA A 48 0.59 9.88 10.36
CA ALA A 48 2.00 10.25 10.29
C ALA A 48 2.92 9.02 10.23
N TYR A 49 3.93 9.07 9.36
CA TYR A 49 4.85 7.97 9.09
C TYR A 49 5.62 7.51 10.35
N ALA A 50 6.24 8.45 11.07
CA ALA A 50 7.02 8.13 12.26
C ALA A 50 6.17 7.49 13.38
N SER A 51 4.93 7.95 13.54
CA SER A 51 3.98 7.38 14.49
C SER A 51 3.63 5.94 14.13
N ALA A 52 3.36 5.68 12.87
CA ALA A 52 3.05 4.33 12.38
C ALA A 52 4.22 3.35 12.61
N VAL A 53 5.45 3.78 12.28
CA VAL A 53 6.66 2.97 12.53
C VAL A 53 6.85 2.69 14.02
N SER A 54 6.63 3.69 14.90
CA SER A 54 6.74 3.51 16.35
C SER A 54 5.79 2.46 16.87
N VAL A 55 4.51 2.53 16.49
CA VAL A 55 3.51 1.57 16.92
C VAL A 55 3.80 0.16 16.39
N LEU A 56 4.20 0.03 15.11
CA LEU A 56 4.59 -1.26 14.54
C LEU A 56 5.77 -1.86 15.32
N ARG A 57 6.76 -1.05 15.68
CA ARG A 57 7.93 -1.48 16.47
C ARG A 57 7.54 -1.90 17.88
N GLU A 58 6.76 -1.08 18.59
CA GLU A 58 6.31 -1.34 19.97
C GLU A 58 5.51 -2.63 20.07
N ARG A 59 4.75 -2.98 19.02
CA ARG A 59 3.97 -4.22 18.94
C ARG A 59 4.74 -5.42 18.38
N GLY A 60 6.02 -5.26 18.03
CA GLY A 60 6.82 -6.33 17.42
C GLY A 60 6.35 -6.75 16.02
N LEU A 61 5.55 -5.90 15.34
CA LEU A 61 4.97 -6.23 14.04
C LEU A 61 5.96 -6.03 12.88
N ILE A 62 7.03 -5.26 13.06
CA ILE A 62 8.08 -5.08 12.04
C ILE A 62 8.69 -6.44 11.68
N ASP A 63 9.11 -7.21 12.67
CA ASP A 63 9.72 -8.52 12.45
C ASP A 63 8.72 -9.50 11.81
N VAL A 64 7.44 -9.44 12.21
CA VAL A 64 6.37 -10.25 11.61
C VAL A 64 6.18 -9.92 10.13
N ILE A 65 6.20 -8.63 9.76
CA ILE A 65 6.08 -8.21 8.35
C ILE A 65 7.28 -8.69 7.53
N HIS A 66 8.50 -8.60 8.08
CA HIS A 66 9.67 -9.15 7.41
C HIS A 66 9.55 -10.67 7.21
N GLU A 67 9.08 -11.40 8.21
CA GLU A 67 8.85 -12.84 8.09
C GLU A 67 7.76 -13.19 7.06
N VAL A 68 6.69 -12.38 6.94
CA VAL A 68 5.70 -12.49 5.85
C VAL A 68 6.38 -12.44 4.48
N VAL A 69 7.30 -11.48 4.29
CA VAL A 69 8.04 -11.32 3.02
C VAL A 69 9.00 -12.50 2.79
N GLU A 70 9.76 -12.91 3.81
CA GLU A 70 10.69 -14.05 3.73
C GLU A 70 9.99 -15.36 3.40
N ARG A 71 8.78 -15.57 3.96
CA ARG A 71 7.92 -16.73 3.65
C ARG A 71 7.22 -16.63 2.31
N ASN A 72 7.46 -15.56 1.57
CA ASN A 72 6.84 -15.29 0.27
C ASN A 72 5.29 -15.22 0.33
N ILE A 73 4.73 -14.83 1.47
CA ILE A 73 3.30 -14.56 1.62
C ILE A 73 3.00 -13.23 0.92
N PRO A 74 2.02 -13.16 0.01
CA PRO A 74 1.66 -11.91 -0.65
C PRO A 74 1.31 -10.80 0.35
N LEU A 75 1.97 -9.64 0.22
CA LEU A 75 1.80 -8.47 1.07
C LEU A 75 1.32 -7.28 0.26
N LEU A 76 0.21 -6.64 0.65
CA LEU A 76 -0.31 -5.42 0.05
C LEU A 76 -0.27 -4.26 1.05
N GLY A 77 0.56 -3.25 0.80
CA GLY A 77 0.54 -1.96 1.50
C GLY A 77 -0.47 -1.00 0.87
N ILE A 78 -1.30 -0.32 1.68
CA ILE A 78 -2.30 0.66 1.22
C ILE A 78 -2.00 2.03 1.81
N CYS A 79 -1.83 3.05 0.96
CA CYS A 79 -1.56 4.45 1.28
C CYS A 79 -0.30 4.58 2.16
N LEU A 80 -0.41 4.97 3.43
CA LEU A 80 0.72 4.98 4.34
C LEU A 80 1.36 3.59 4.47
N GLY A 81 0.56 2.52 4.47
CA GLY A 81 1.07 1.14 4.48
C GLY A 81 1.97 0.82 3.28
N MET A 82 1.68 1.36 2.08
CA MET A 82 2.62 1.29 0.95
C MET A 82 3.91 2.05 1.25
N GLN A 83 3.81 3.28 1.76
CA GLN A 83 4.99 4.12 2.06
C GLN A 83 5.91 3.46 3.08
N LEU A 84 5.36 2.77 4.09
CA LEU A 84 6.11 2.04 5.11
C LEU A 84 6.99 0.91 4.54
N LEU A 85 6.68 0.38 3.35
CA LEU A 85 7.48 -0.66 2.70
C LEU A 85 8.88 -0.19 2.27
N PHE A 86 9.11 1.12 2.15
CA PHE A 86 10.35 1.72 1.66
C PHE A 86 11.42 1.88 2.73
N ASP A 87 12.63 2.30 2.31
CA ASP A 87 13.79 2.38 3.21
C ASP A 87 13.58 3.43 4.31
N GLU A 88 13.04 4.61 3.92
CA GLU A 88 12.87 5.74 4.84
C GLU A 88 11.83 6.75 4.36
N SER A 89 11.46 7.66 5.26
CA SER A 89 10.65 8.85 4.96
C SER A 89 11.34 10.12 5.47
N GLU A 90 11.21 11.20 4.68
CA GLU A 90 11.65 12.55 5.06
C GLU A 90 10.54 13.32 5.85
N GLU A 91 9.39 12.69 6.14
CA GLU A 91 8.28 13.34 6.85
C GLU A 91 8.71 13.76 8.27
N TYR A 92 8.74 15.09 8.50
CA TYR A 92 9.19 15.71 9.76
C TYR A 92 10.61 15.30 10.23
N GLY A 93 11.46 14.91 9.29
CA GLY A 93 12.81 14.40 9.51
C GLY A 93 12.95 12.93 9.12
N PRO A 94 14.19 12.45 8.96
CA PRO A 94 14.43 11.10 8.49
C PRO A 94 13.93 10.05 9.49
N THR A 95 13.07 9.17 9.01
CA THR A 95 12.53 8.03 9.78
C THR A 95 12.74 6.76 8.97
N PRO A 96 13.48 5.76 9.48
CA PRO A 96 13.62 4.46 8.81
C PRO A 96 12.27 3.76 8.64
N GLY A 97 12.04 3.17 7.46
CA GLY A 97 10.90 2.34 7.17
C GLY A 97 11.19 0.84 7.34
N LEU A 98 10.46 0.02 6.59
CA LEU A 98 10.64 -1.44 6.62
C LEU A 98 11.77 -1.93 5.70
N GLY A 99 12.25 -1.09 4.76
CA GLY A 99 13.37 -1.45 3.85
C GLY A 99 13.09 -2.64 2.94
N ILE A 100 11.83 -2.92 2.63
CA ILE A 100 11.43 -4.04 1.77
C ILE A 100 11.60 -3.67 0.29
N ILE A 101 11.21 -2.46 -0.09
CA ILE A 101 11.37 -1.90 -1.43
C ILE A 101 12.33 -0.72 -1.34
N PRO A 102 13.41 -0.67 -2.16
CA PRO A 102 14.33 0.47 -2.15
C PRO A 102 13.66 1.78 -2.54
N GLY A 103 13.95 2.85 -1.81
CA GLY A 103 13.44 4.19 -2.11
C GLY A 103 13.15 5.02 -0.87
N THR A 104 12.78 6.28 -1.11
CA THR A 104 12.53 7.27 -0.05
C THR A 104 11.16 7.92 -0.22
N VAL A 105 10.45 8.10 0.87
CA VAL A 105 9.17 8.83 0.89
C VAL A 105 9.46 10.32 1.04
N LYS A 106 9.03 11.13 0.07
CA LYS A 106 9.30 12.57 -0.04
C LYS A 106 8.02 13.40 -0.04
N ALA A 107 8.11 14.64 0.41
CA ALA A 107 7.00 15.57 0.30
C ALA A 107 6.67 15.91 -1.17
N ILE A 108 5.38 16.03 -1.49
CA ILE A 108 4.96 16.62 -2.76
C ILE A 108 5.43 18.08 -2.78
N PRO A 109 6.17 18.52 -3.83
CA PRO A 109 6.74 19.87 -3.89
C PRO A 109 5.65 20.97 -3.84
N ASN A 110 5.83 21.96 -2.98
CA ASN A 110 4.87 23.08 -2.83
C ASN A 110 4.94 24.10 -3.99
N ASN A 111 5.99 24.07 -4.82
CA ASN A 111 6.19 24.99 -5.92
C ASN A 111 5.51 24.59 -7.24
N LEU A 112 4.69 23.53 -7.22
CA LEU A 112 3.99 23.06 -8.42
C LEU A 112 2.71 23.84 -8.74
N GLY A 113 2.29 24.79 -7.89
CA GLY A 113 1.02 25.50 -8.03
C GLY A 113 -0.22 24.62 -7.79
N LEU A 114 -0.02 23.45 -7.23
CA LEU A 114 -1.06 22.49 -6.88
C LEU A 114 -1.30 22.46 -5.37
N ARG A 115 -2.49 22.04 -4.96
CA ARG A 115 -2.80 21.89 -3.53
C ARG A 115 -2.11 20.65 -2.96
N VAL A 116 -1.60 20.76 -1.74
CA VAL A 116 -1.12 19.63 -0.93
C VAL A 116 -2.02 19.57 0.31
N PRO A 117 -2.63 18.41 0.60
CA PRO A 117 -2.44 17.08 0.00
C PRO A 117 -2.98 16.94 -1.43
N HIS A 118 -2.41 16.02 -2.21
CA HIS A 118 -3.05 15.46 -3.39
C HIS A 118 -4.30 14.72 -2.93
N MET A 119 -5.47 15.28 -3.20
CA MET A 119 -6.75 14.76 -2.75
C MET A 119 -7.74 14.73 -3.90
N GLY A 120 -8.28 13.55 -4.18
CA GLY A 120 -9.30 13.35 -5.20
C GLY A 120 -9.02 12.19 -6.14
N TRP A 121 -9.83 12.11 -7.17
CA TRP A 121 -9.72 11.09 -8.23
C TRP A 121 -8.64 11.50 -9.22
N ASN A 122 -7.70 10.59 -9.50
CA ASN A 122 -6.68 10.81 -10.51
C ASN A 122 -6.50 9.56 -11.36
N GLN A 123 -6.08 9.75 -12.60
CA GLN A 123 -5.94 8.70 -13.59
C GLN A 123 -4.61 7.96 -13.41
N ASN A 124 -4.65 6.63 -13.50
CA ASN A 124 -3.46 5.80 -13.48
C ASN A 124 -2.91 5.60 -14.89
N THR A 125 -1.64 5.91 -15.08
CA THR A 125 -0.88 5.61 -16.30
C THR A 125 -0.03 4.37 -16.08
N LEU A 126 -0.21 3.36 -16.91
CA LEU A 126 0.52 2.10 -16.81
C LEU A 126 1.99 2.28 -17.22
N CYS A 127 2.91 1.77 -16.39
CA CYS A 127 4.36 1.73 -16.66
C CYS A 127 4.82 0.29 -16.99
N ARG A 128 4.18 -0.73 -16.40
CA ARG A 128 4.50 -2.15 -16.60
C ARG A 128 3.27 -2.94 -17.04
N LYS A 129 3.38 -3.64 -18.18
CA LYS A 129 2.27 -4.40 -18.78
C LYS A 129 2.13 -5.83 -18.23
N ASP A 130 3.17 -6.35 -17.62
CA ASP A 130 3.26 -7.71 -17.08
C ASP A 130 2.69 -7.84 -15.65
N SER A 131 2.18 -6.75 -15.10
CA SER A 131 1.55 -6.73 -13.77
C SER A 131 0.14 -7.32 -13.79
N ALA A 132 -0.21 -8.07 -12.74
CA ALA A 132 -1.58 -8.52 -12.50
C ALA A 132 -2.56 -7.33 -12.33
N PHE A 133 -2.06 -6.16 -11.94
CA PHE A 133 -2.84 -4.94 -11.76
C PHE A 133 -2.92 -4.04 -13.01
N SER A 134 -2.47 -4.53 -14.18
CA SER A 134 -2.44 -3.74 -15.43
C SER A 134 -3.80 -3.20 -15.88
N ASP A 135 -4.89 -3.87 -15.49
CA ASP A 135 -6.26 -3.45 -15.79
C ASP A 135 -6.66 -2.08 -15.19
N VAL A 136 -5.85 -1.51 -14.30
CA VAL A 136 -6.06 -0.16 -13.76
C VAL A 136 -5.64 0.95 -14.75
N SER A 137 -4.98 0.58 -15.85
CA SER A 137 -4.58 1.54 -16.89
C SER A 137 -5.74 2.43 -17.30
N ASP A 138 -5.46 3.73 -17.36
CA ASP A 138 -6.41 4.78 -17.75
C ASP A 138 -7.67 4.92 -16.87
N LYS A 139 -7.72 4.20 -15.75
CA LYS A 139 -8.81 4.28 -14.77
C LYS A 139 -8.47 5.22 -13.63
N TYR A 140 -9.51 5.79 -13.04
CA TYR A 140 -9.40 6.72 -11.92
C TYR A 140 -9.48 5.98 -10.59
N THR A 141 -8.61 6.38 -9.66
CA THR A 141 -8.60 5.92 -8.27
C THR A 141 -8.52 7.11 -7.31
N TYR A 142 -8.90 6.93 -6.05
CA TYR A 142 -8.98 7.99 -5.06
C TYR A 142 -7.68 8.12 -4.26
N PHE A 143 -7.01 9.24 -4.42
CA PHE A 143 -5.79 9.63 -3.72
C PHE A 143 -6.09 10.60 -2.57
N VAL A 144 -5.37 10.46 -1.47
CA VAL A 144 -5.33 11.45 -0.38
C VAL A 144 -4.00 11.30 0.37
N HIS A 145 -2.98 12.08 -0.04
CA HIS A 145 -1.64 12.02 0.54
C HIS A 145 -0.84 13.31 0.30
N SER A 146 0.09 13.63 1.19
CA SER A 146 1.02 14.76 1.08
C SER A 146 2.44 14.34 0.72
N TYR A 147 2.74 13.05 0.85
CA TYR A 147 4.03 12.44 0.56
C TYR A 147 3.88 11.36 -0.48
N TYR A 148 4.91 11.12 -1.27
CA TYR A 148 4.95 10.10 -2.31
C TYR A 148 6.28 9.35 -2.27
N VAL A 149 6.33 8.17 -2.84
CA VAL A 149 7.56 7.39 -2.90
C VAL A 149 8.40 7.79 -4.11
N ASP A 150 9.69 8.02 -3.90
CA ASP A 150 10.72 8.18 -4.92
C ASP A 150 11.53 6.88 -4.96
N THR A 151 11.38 6.11 -6.04
CA THR A 151 11.94 4.77 -6.19
C THR A 151 12.33 4.50 -7.64
N ASP A 152 13.13 3.46 -7.87
CA ASP A 152 13.50 3.03 -9.21
C ASP A 152 12.26 2.60 -10.02
N SER A 153 12.26 2.96 -11.30
CA SER A 153 11.16 2.67 -12.24
C SER A 153 10.84 1.18 -12.38
N GLN A 154 11.80 0.29 -12.11
CA GLN A 154 11.57 -1.16 -12.13
C GLN A 154 10.53 -1.63 -11.11
N TYR A 155 10.31 -0.88 -10.02
CA TYR A 155 9.31 -1.18 -9.01
C TYR A 155 7.96 -0.51 -9.27
N VAL A 156 7.88 0.43 -10.24
CA VAL A 156 6.68 1.23 -10.50
C VAL A 156 5.81 0.56 -11.55
N THR A 157 4.61 0.16 -11.17
CA THR A 157 3.60 -0.42 -12.07
C THR A 157 2.74 0.65 -12.71
N THR A 158 2.28 1.63 -11.93
CA THR A 158 1.52 2.77 -12.45
C THR A 158 1.99 4.07 -11.84
N THR A 159 1.75 5.18 -12.56
CA THR A 159 1.91 6.53 -12.04
C THR A 159 0.62 7.34 -12.23
N ALA A 160 0.39 8.31 -11.34
CA ALA A 160 -0.58 9.38 -11.52
C ALA A 160 0.15 10.70 -11.72
N ASN A 161 -0.34 11.56 -12.60
CA ASN A 161 0.26 12.88 -12.83
C ASN A 161 -0.33 13.90 -11.84
N TYR A 162 0.55 14.45 -11.00
CA TYR A 162 0.20 15.54 -10.08
C TYR A 162 1.31 16.60 -10.08
N GLY A 163 1.61 17.16 -11.25
CA GLY A 163 2.76 18.03 -11.46
C GLY A 163 4.11 17.30 -11.41
N ILE A 164 4.12 16.16 -10.77
CA ILE A 164 5.16 15.14 -10.76
C ILE A 164 4.51 13.78 -11.07
N LYS A 165 5.33 12.78 -11.41
CA LYS A 165 4.86 11.40 -11.54
C LYS A 165 4.81 10.75 -10.14
N VAL A 166 3.62 10.59 -9.60
CA VAL A 166 3.39 9.91 -8.32
C VAL A 166 3.20 8.41 -8.59
N PRO A 167 4.03 7.51 -8.05
CA PRO A 167 3.78 6.08 -8.11
C PRO A 167 2.42 5.73 -7.50
N GLY A 168 1.53 5.17 -8.33
CA GLY A 168 0.20 4.75 -7.91
C GLY A 168 0.21 3.32 -7.39
N ILE A 169 0.87 2.40 -8.14
CA ILE A 169 1.11 1.02 -7.75
C ILE A 169 2.59 0.71 -7.87
N VAL A 170 3.12 0.02 -6.87
CA VAL A 170 4.50 -0.50 -6.86
C VAL A 170 4.50 -2.00 -6.57
N GLU A 171 5.52 -2.71 -7.11
CA GLU A 171 5.65 -4.16 -6.96
C GLU A 171 7.11 -4.59 -6.85
N LYS A 172 7.39 -5.51 -5.92
CA LYS A 172 8.67 -6.23 -5.80
C LYS A 172 8.42 -7.66 -5.35
N GLY A 173 8.57 -8.63 -6.24
CA GLY A 173 8.20 -10.02 -5.95
C GLY A 173 6.73 -10.14 -5.56
N ASN A 174 6.45 -10.72 -4.39
CA ASN A 174 5.09 -10.85 -3.84
C ASN A 174 4.67 -9.67 -2.92
N VAL A 175 5.40 -8.55 -2.99
CA VAL A 175 5.07 -7.33 -2.24
C VAL A 175 4.51 -6.29 -3.19
N TYR A 176 3.35 -5.78 -2.86
CA TYR A 176 2.57 -4.82 -3.62
C TYR A 176 2.27 -3.59 -2.76
N GLY A 177 2.19 -2.43 -3.39
CA GLY A 177 1.78 -1.20 -2.72
C GLY A 177 0.85 -0.37 -3.59
N MET A 178 -0.17 0.23 -2.98
CA MET A 178 -1.11 1.15 -3.64
C MET A 178 -1.12 2.48 -2.87
N GLN A 179 -0.73 3.58 -3.53
CA GLN A 179 -0.75 4.91 -2.90
C GLN A 179 -2.17 5.43 -2.70
N PHE A 180 -3.06 5.12 -3.61
CA PHE A 180 -4.49 5.42 -3.49
C PHE A 180 -5.18 4.43 -2.55
N HIS A 181 -6.43 4.73 -2.23
CA HIS A 181 -7.29 3.89 -1.40
C HIS A 181 -8.18 3.01 -2.30
N PRO A 182 -7.86 1.73 -2.52
CA PRO A 182 -8.72 0.86 -3.34
C PRO A 182 -10.12 0.71 -2.73
N GLU A 183 -10.24 0.68 -1.40
CA GLU A 183 -11.52 0.60 -0.68
C GLU A 183 -12.41 1.85 -0.85
N LYS A 184 -11.85 2.95 -1.40
CA LYS A 184 -12.57 4.20 -1.71
C LYS A 184 -12.64 4.47 -3.22
N SER A 185 -12.15 3.56 -4.06
CA SER A 185 -12.00 3.76 -5.50
C SER A 185 -13.09 3.07 -6.32
N GLY A 186 -14.26 2.85 -5.73
CA GLY A 186 -15.44 2.28 -6.40
C GLY A 186 -15.16 0.91 -7.03
N SER A 187 -15.74 0.63 -8.19
CA SER A 187 -15.58 -0.66 -8.87
C SER A 187 -14.14 -0.93 -9.31
N VAL A 188 -13.37 0.11 -9.65
CA VAL A 188 -11.94 -0.02 -10.00
C VAL A 188 -11.16 -0.55 -8.81
N GLY A 189 -11.34 0.05 -7.64
CA GLY A 189 -10.67 -0.38 -6.42
C GLY A 189 -11.09 -1.78 -5.97
N LEU A 190 -12.38 -2.12 -6.07
CA LEU A 190 -12.87 -3.46 -5.78
C LEU A 190 -12.25 -4.51 -6.72
N ASN A 191 -12.07 -4.20 -8.01
CA ASN A 191 -11.39 -5.10 -8.93
C ASN A 191 -9.92 -5.30 -8.57
N LEU A 192 -9.21 -4.25 -8.11
CA LEU A 192 -7.83 -4.38 -7.64
C LEU A 192 -7.73 -5.27 -6.40
N LEU A 193 -8.64 -5.12 -5.43
CA LEU A 193 -8.70 -6.00 -4.25
C LEU A 193 -9.04 -7.44 -4.64
N ARG A 194 -9.94 -7.64 -5.62
CA ARG A 194 -10.22 -8.97 -6.18
C ARG A 194 -9.00 -9.58 -6.85
N THR A 195 -8.22 -8.79 -7.60
CA THR A 195 -6.96 -9.22 -8.22
C THR A 195 -5.97 -9.69 -7.15
N PHE A 196 -5.83 -8.95 -6.04
CA PHE A 196 -5.03 -9.41 -4.91
C PHE A 196 -5.55 -10.73 -4.32
N GLY A 197 -6.87 -10.87 -4.17
CA GLY A 197 -7.52 -12.13 -3.78
C GLY A 197 -7.20 -13.30 -4.74
N ASN A 198 -7.14 -13.05 -6.04
CA ASN A 198 -6.75 -14.06 -7.02
C ASN A 198 -5.27 -14.46 -6.90
N ILE A 199 -4.37 -13.50 -6.67
CA ILE A 199 -2.93 -13.76 -6.46
C ILE A 199 -2.72 -14.75 -5.30
N ILE A 200 -3.44 -14.59 -4.20
CA ILE A 200 -3.33 -15.48 -3.04
C ILE A 200 -3.99 -16.85 -3.25
N SER A 201 -4.92 -16.97 -4.20
CA SER A 201 -5.65 -18.22 -4.46
C SER A 201 -4.93 -19.16 -5.44
N ILE A 202 -3.84 -18.71 -6.08
CA ILE A 202 -3.07 -19.46 -7.07
C ILE A 202 -1.98 -20.34 -6.41
N LYS A 203 -1.84 -20.26 -5.09
CA LYS A 203 -0.85 -21.08 -4.33
C LYS A 203 -1.30 -22.49 -4.06
#